data_29ae72b3a3b1168690e3a81b8bf97723
#
_entry.id   29ae72b3a3b1168690e3a81b8bf97723
#
_cell.length_a   1.000
_cell.length_b   1.000
_cell.length_c   1.000
_cell.angle_alpha   90.00
_cell.angle_beta   90.00
_cell.angle_gamma   90.00
#
_symmetry.space_group_name_H-M   'P 1'
#
loop_
_entity.id
_entity.type
_entity.pdbx_description
1 polymer ?
#
loop_
_entity_poly.entity_id
_entity_poly.type
_entity_poly.pdbx_seq_one_letter_code
_entity_poly.pdbx_strand_id
1 'polypeptide(L)' 'MRLQKPQLKEWQYTQTDGQVRYLLAPNLEHAAWAAAELSGGSQFVKDVRLCDEW' A
#
# COMPACT_ATOMS: atom_id res chain seq x y z
N MET A 1 23.33 -10.38 17.96
CA MET A 1 22.76 -9.51 17.11
C MET A 1 21.32 -9.80 16.81
N ARG A 2 20.61 -8.84 16.59
CA ARG A 2 19.24 -9.02 16.45
C ARG A 2 18.80 -8.63 15.08
N LEU A 3 18.02 -9.41 14.50
CA LEU A 3 17.52 -9.08 13.22
C LEU A 3 16.37 -8.16 13.36
N GLN A 4 16.42 -7.09 12.60
CA GLN A 4 15.34 -6.20 12.63
C GLN A 4 14.48 -6.45 11.47
N LYS A 5 13.29 -6.91 11.68
CA LYS A 5 12.38 -7.08 10.61
C LYS A 5 11.74 -5.79 10.29
N PRO A 6 11.57 -5.46 9.04
CA PRO A 6 10.86 -4.26 8.68
C PRO A 6 9.46 -4.37 9.22
N GLN A 7 8.97 -3.31 9.78
CA GLN A 7 7.62 -3.30 10.27
C GLN A 7 6.70 -3.04 9.13
N LEU A 8 5.87 -4.00 8.79
CA LEU A 8 4.92 -3.83 7.72
C LEU A 8 3.63 -3.29 8.29
N LYS A 9 3.06 -2.32 7.62
CA LYS A 9 1.81 -1.73 8.03
C LYS A 9 0.78 -1.99 6.95
N GLU A 10 -0.47 -1.96 7.33
CA GLU A 10 -1.54 -2.21 6.38
C GLU A 10 -1.94 -0.90 5.74
N TRP A 11 -2.05 -0.93 4.42
CA TRP A 11 -2.41 0.26 3.65
C TRP A 11 -3.63 -0.06 2.83
N GLN A 12 -4.47 0.93 2.66
CA GLN A 12 -5.65 0.81 1.83
C GLN A 12 -5.42 1.63 0.58
N TYR A 13 -5.69 1.07 -0.57
CA TYR A 13 -5.62 1.85 -1.79
C TYR A 13 -6.90 1.70 -2.57
N THR A 14 -7.31 2.79 -3.20
CA THR A 14 -8.52 2.82 -3.97
C THR A 14 -8.13 2.97 -5.43
N GLN A 15 -8.71 2.14 -6.27
CA GLN A 15 -8.44 2.22 -7.70
C GLN A 15 -9.40 3.20 -8.33
N THR A 16 -9.05 3.64 -9.53
CA THR A 16 -9.87 4.64 -10.20
C THR A 16 -11.24 4.11 -10.55
N ASP A 17 -11.39 2.79 -10.60
CA ASP A 17 -12.70 2.20 -10.88
C ASP A 17 -13.54 2.06 -9.62
N GLY A 18 -13.03 2.54 -8.48
CA GLY A 18 -13.77 2.49 -7.25
C GLY A 18 -13.48 1.31 -6.35
N GLN A 19 -12.65 0.38 -6.81
CA GLN A 19 -12.35 -0.79 -6.02
C GLN A 19 -11.37 -0.44 -4.92
N VAL A 20 -11.62 -0.95 -3.72
CA VAL A 20 -10.77 -0.70 -2.57
C VAL A 20 -10.05 -1.99 -2.24
N ARG A 21 -8.75 -1.91 -2.08
CA ARG A 21 -7.94 -3.06 -1.77
C ARG A 21 -6.95 -2.72 -0.68
N TYR A 22 -6.32 -3.75 -0.14
CA TYR A 22 -5.40 -3.58 0.97
C TYR A 22 -4.07 -4.24 0.65
N LEU A 23 -3.01 -3.73 1.23
CA LEU A 23 -1.71 -4.33 1.08
C LEU A 23 -0.85 -4.03 2.30
N LEU A 24 0.26 -4.73 2.41
CA LEU A 24 1.19 -4.49 3.50
C LEU A 24 2.44 -3.87 2.93
N ALA A 25 2.92 -2.83 3.57
CA ALA A 25 4.13 -2.16 3.13
C ALA A 25 4.76 -1.44 4.30
N PRO A 26 6.07 -1.21 4.27
CA PRO A 26 6.75 -0.56 5.39
C PRO A 26 6.51 0.94 5.45
N ASN A 27 6.21 1.55 4.31
CA ASN A 27 5.98 2.99 4.29
C ASN A 27 5.13 3.34 3.10
N LEU A 28 4.78 4.61 2.99
CA LEU A 28 3.89 5.08 1.94
C LEU A 28 4.48 4.88 0.55
N GLU A 29 5.77 5.11 0.42
CA GLU A 29 6.41 4.97 -0.86
C GLU A 29 6.26 3.56 -1.40
N HIS A 30 6.54 2.58 -0.55
CA HIS A 30 6.39 1.20 -0.94
C HIS A 30 4.93 0.85 -1.18
N ALA A 31 4.04 1.39 -0.36
CA ALA A 31 2.62 1.12 -0.53
C ALA A 31 2.13 1.66 -1.87
N ALA A 32 2.54 2.86 -2.21
CA ALA A 32 2.12 3.46 -3.47
C ALA A 32 2.66 2.67 -4.66
N TRP A 33 3.92 2.26 -4.55
CA TRP A 33 4.53 1.50 -5.64
C TRP A 33 3.82 0.16 -5.81
N ALA A 34 3.58 -0.53 -4.69
CA ALA A 34 2.93 -1.83 -4.76
C ALA A 34 1.50 -1.70 -5.29
N ALA A 35 0.79 -0.65 -4.87
CA ALA A 35 -0.55 -0.43 -5.36
C ALA A 35 -0.55 -0.22 -6.86
N ALA A 36 0.44 0.54 -7.35
CA ALA A 36 0.55 0.79 -8.77
C ALA A 36 0.81 -0.51 -9.52
N GLU A 37 1.71 -1.34 -8.98
CA GLU A 37 2.01 -2.61 -9.62
C GLU A 37 0.79 -3.51 -9.67
N LEU A 38 0.06 -3.57 -8.57
CA LEU A 38 -1.09 -4.44 -8.50
C LEU A 38 -2.25 -3.95 -9.35
N SER A 39 -2.28 -2.66 -9.61
CA SER A 39 -3.35 -2.08 -10.39
C SER A 39 -3.04 -1.99 -11.87
N GLY A 40 -1.79 -2.25 -12.24
CA GLY A 40 -1.40 -2.15 -13.63
C GLY A 40 -0.81 -0.81 -14.01
N GLY A 41 -0.56 0.04 -13.04
CA GLY A 41 0.05 1.34 -13.29
C GLY A 41 -0.45 2.36 -12.31
N SER A 42 0.39 3.36 -12.02
CA SER A 42 0.01 4.36 -11.03
C SER A 42 -1.20 5.16 -11.47
N GLN A 43 -1.45 5.23 -12.77
CA GLN A 43 -2.59 5.99 -13.25
C GLN A 43 -3.92 5.34 -12.86
N PHE A 44 -3.87 4.07 -12.42
CA PHE A 44 -5.08 3.39 -12.00
C PHE A 44 -5.28 3.45 -10.50
N VAL A 45 -4.39 4.12 -9.77
CA VAL A 45 -4.51 4.24 -8.34
C VAL A 45 -4.98 5.64 -8.02
N LYS A 46 -6.10 5.73 -7.32
CA LYS A 46 -6.66 7.02 -6.98
C LYS A 46 -6.13 7.51 -5.65
N ASP A 47 -5.97 6.62 -4.69
CA ASP A 47 -5.65 7.04 -3.34
C ASP A 47 -4.98 5.91 -2.59
N VAL A 48 -4.03 6.24 -1.73
CA VAL A 48 -3.38 5.27 -0.86
C VAL A 48 -3.30 5.89 0.51
N ARG A 49 -3.77 5.18 1.52
CA ARG A 49 -3.75 5.71 2.87
C ARG A 49 -3.43 4.62 3.86
N LEU A 50 -2.90 5.03 4.98
CA LEU A 50 -2.56 4.10 6.04
C LEU A 50 -3.82 3.72 6.79
N CYS A 51 -4.03 2.42 6.97
CA CYS A 51 -5.16 2.00 7.77
C CYS A 51 -4.70 1.16 8.95
N ASP A 52 -3.45 1.29 9.31
CA ASP A 52 -2.90 0.57 10.44
C ASP A 52 -3.32 1.27 11.71
N GLU A 53 -4.02 0.56 12.56
CA GLU A 53 -4.45 1.15 13.81
C GLU A 53 -3.91 0.41 14.98
N TRP A 54 -2.82 -0.31 14.83
CA TRP A 54 -2.25 -1.15 15.89
C TRP A 54 -1.63 -0.37 17.04
#